data_722332ad8fc7ebc6487b4081978ec667
#
_entry.id   722332ad8fc7ebc6487b4081978ec667
#
_cell.length_a   1.000
_cell.length_b   1.000
_cell.length_c   1.000
_cell.angle_alpha   90.00
_cell.angle_beta   90.00
_cell.angle_gamma   90.00
#
_symmetry.space_group_name_H-M   'P 1'
#
loop_
_entity.id
_entity.type
_entity.pdbx_description
1 polymer ?
#
loop_
_entity_poly.entity_id
_entity_poly.type
_entity_poly.pdbx_seq_one_letter_code
_entity_poly.pdbx_strand_id
1 'polypeptide(L)'
;MERLFNFSAGPAALPLSVLEEAQRDLLCYPGAGCSVMEMSHRSRPYEEIIEETEATLRRIMNIPDDYAVVFCQGGATMQFSMAAMNYARQGQKAAHAVNGVFSKKAFEEASRWCDAYKIVDTKTSVPEITEDMILPGTAYLHITGNNTTSGTMYRKLPEHGNVPLIGDWTSGILGTEIDVRDYSLVYAGAQKNMGPAGVAVAIFKRGSVLPDIDPVVPSLLRYETMDKTDSMLNTPPTFAIYMCGLVYKWVEEQGGVSELEKLNTKKSQILYDVIDSSKLYKGIADKDCRSIMNVTFTLPDDETTNAFLNMAKNRGMISLAGYRSVGGIRASIYNGMPIEGVECLAQCMIDFEKGYRE
;
A
#
# COMPACT_ATOMS: atom_id res chain seq x y z
N MET A 1 3.01 -1.96 29.71
CA MET A 1 4.13 -1.91 28.73
C MET A 1 3.86 -0.75 27.81
N GLU A 2 4.76 0.19 27.66
CA GLU A 2 4.61 1.34 26.77
C GLU A 2 4.84 0.91 25.31
N ARG A 3 3.99 1.36 24.37
CA ARG A 3 4.16 1.07 22.95
C ARG A 3 5.24 1.97 22.36
N LEU A 4 6.19 1.37 21.64
CA LEU A 4 7.22 2.09 20.91
C LEU A 4 6.64 2.65 19.58
N PHE A 5 7.24 3.72 19.06
CA PHE A 5 6.95 4.23 17.72
C PHE A 5 7.53 3.28 16.66
N ASN A 6 6.64 2.56 15.99
CA ASN A 6 7.01 1.55 15.00
C ASN A 6 6.95 2.12 13.57
N PHE A 7 8.12 2.40 13.00
CA PHE A 7 8.26 2.91 11.63
C PHE A 7 8.36 1.80 10.56
N SER A 8 7.87 0.60 10.87
CA SER A 8 7.91 -0.53 9.93
C SER A 8 7.19 -0.23 8.62
N ALA A 9 7.81 -0.65 7.53
CA ALA A 9 7.23 -0.48 6.20
C ALA A 9 6.10 -1.48 5.84
N GLY A 10 5.87 -2.45 6.72
CA GLY A 10 4.82 -3.46 6.59
C GLY A 10 5.28 -4.85 7.02
N PRO A 11 4.52 -5.53 7.91
CA PRO A 11 3.33 -4.99 8.60
C PRO A 11 3.62 -3.72 9.37
N ALA A 12 2.73 -2.73 9.25
CA ALA A 12 2.89 -1.40 9.81
C ALA A 12 2.19 -1.25 11.18
N ALA A 13 2.39 -0.09 11.82
CA ALA A 13 1.65 0.27 13.02
C ALA A 13 0.15 0.41 12.71
N LEU A 14 -0.69 -0.17 13.57
CA LEU A 14 -2.13 0.03 13.55
C LEU A 14 -2.54 1.07 14.60
N PRO A 15 -3.65 1.81 14.39
CA PRO A 15 -4.21 2.69 15.40
C PRO A 15 -4.48 1.95 16.70
N LEU A 16 -4.19 2.57 17.85
CA LEU A 16 -4.34 1.90 19.14
C LEU A 16 -5.80 1.54 19.42
N SER A 17 -6.75 2.43 19.11
CA SER A 17 -8.19 2.19 19.28
C SER A 17 -8.69 0.97 18.51
N VAL A 18 -8.17 0.75 17.29
CA VAL A 18 -8.46 -0.45 16.49
C VAL A 18 -7.98 -1.73 17.18
N LEU A 19 -6.78 -1.71 17.76
CA LEU A 19 -6.26 -2.87 18.49
C LEU A 19 -7.01 -3.14 19.79
N GLU A 20 -7.45 -2.09 20.48
CA GLU A 20 -8.25 -2.19 21.71
C GLU A 20 -9.66 -2.74 21.40
N GLU A 21 -10.27 -2.33 20.29
CA GLU A 21 -11.55 -2.89 19.84
C GLU A 21 -11.41 -4.36 19.48
N ALA A 22 -10.41 -4.72 18.68
CA ALA A 22 -10.11 -6.10 18.35
C ALA A 22 -9.82 -6.96 19.60
N GLN A 23 -9.13 -6.42 20.59
CA GLN A 23 -8.86 -7.12 21.87
C GLN A 23 -10.17 -7.44 22.63
N ARG A 24 -11.14 -6.52 22.64
CA ARG A 24 -12.45 -6.75 23.29
C ARG A 24 -13.22 -7.87 22.60
N ASP A 25 -13.18 -7.91 21.26
CA ASP A 25 -13.95 -8.85 20.45
C ASP A 25 -13.25 -10.21 20.26
N LEU A 26 -11.95 -10.29 20.65
CA LEU A 26 -11.12 -11.47 20.38
C LEU A 26 -11.64 -12.73 21.08
N LEU A 27 -12.18 -12.63 22.29
CA LEU A 27 -12.70 -13.78 23.02
C LEU A 27 -14.15 -14.10 22.65
N CYS A 28 -14.96 -13.09 22.40
CA CYS A 28 -16.37 -13.25 22.07
C CYS A 28 -16.86 -12.03 21.30
N TYR A 29 -17.11 -12.21 20.01
CA TYR A 29 -17.67 -11.15 19.17
C TYR A 29 -19.15 -10.91 19.57
N PRO A 30 -19.60 -9.65 19.68
CA PRO A 30 -20.96 -9.33 20.09
C PRO A 30 -22.00 -10.03 19.20
N GLY A 31 -22.92 -10.76 19.84
CA GLY A 31 -23.99 -11.48 19.15
C GLY A 31 -23.62 -12.82 18.51
N ALA A 32 -22.33 -13.20 18.43
CA ALA A 32 -21.90 -14.44 17.81
C ALA A 32 -21.68 -15.60 18.82
N GLY A 33 -21.37 -15.29 20.09
CA GLY A 33 -21.09 -16.29 21.12
C GLY A 33 -19.75 -17.03 20.96
N CYS A 34 -18.89 -16.58 20.03
CA CYS A 34 -17.54 -17.12 19.79
C CYS A 34 -16.61 -15.98 19.32
N SER A 35 -15.30 -16.25 19.26
CA SER A 35 -14.33 -15.34 18.68
C SER A 35 -14.59 -15.13 17.18
N VAL A 36 -14.29 -13.94 16.67
CA VAL A 36 -14.27 -13.68 15.23
C VAL A 36 -13.31 -14.64 14.47
N MET A 37 -12.28 -15.15 15.14
CA MET A 37 -11.33 -16.12 14.56
C MET A 37 -11.93 -17.53 14.42
N GLU A 38 -12.96 -17.87 15.19
CA GLU A 38 -13.64 -19.18 15.19
C GLU A 38 -14.92 -19.15 14.35
N MET A 39 -15.33 -17.97 13.91
CA MET A 39 -16.58 -17.73 13.22
C MET A 39 -16.58 -18.34 11.82
N SER A 40 -17.61 -19.11 11.49
CA SER A 40 -17.80 -19.59 10.12
C SER A 40 -18.00 -18.40 9.16
N HIS A 41 -17.28 -18.38 8.05
CA HIS A 41 -17.47 -17.36 7.00
C HIS A 41 -18.84 -17.44 6.30
N ARG A 42 -19.64 -18.50 6.54
CA ARG A 42 -21.02 -18.68 6.07
C ARG A 42 -22.06 -18.39 7.15
N SER A 43 -21.63 -17.88 8.30
CA SER A 43 -22.55 -17.46 9.35
C SER A 43 -22.96 -16.00 9.11
N ARG A 44 -24.22 -15.69 9.45
CA ARG A 44 -24.76 -14.34 9.32
C ARG A 44 -23.88 -13.25 9.99
N PRO A 45 -23.34 -13.46 11.21
CA PRO A 45 -22.47 -12.46 11.81
C PRO A 45 -21.21 -12.18 10.97
N TYR A 46 -20.65 -13.17 10.28
CA TYR A 46 -19.50 -12.91 9.42
C TYR A 46 -19.89 -12.26 8.08
N GLU A 47 -21.02 -12.66 7.50
CA GLU A 47 -21.56 -12.00 6.30
C GLU A 47 -21.77 -10.50 6.58
N GLU A 48 -22.34 -10.14 7.72
CA GLU A 48 -22.49 -8.74 8.15
C GLU A 48 -21.12 -8.02 8.31
N ILE A 49 -20.07 -8.71 8.80
CA ILE A 49 -18.71 -8.14 8.92
C ILE A 49 -18.14 -7.82 7.54
N ILE A 50 -18.16 -8.76 6.59
CA ILE A 50 -17.54 -8.55 5.28
C ILE A 50 -18.31 -7.53 4.44
N GLU A 51 -19.64 -7.55 4.50
CA GLU A 51 -20.52 -6.59 3.85
C GLU A 51 -20.27 -5.16 4.35
N GLU A 52 -20.22 -4.95 5.68
CA GLU A 52 -19.94 -3.63 6.24
C GLU A 52 -18.50 -3.19 5.98
N THR A 53 -17.54 -4.12 5.97
CA THR A 53 -16.15 -3.82 5.60
C THR A 53 -16.06 -3.30 4.17
N GLU A 54 -16.73 -3.94 3.22
CA GLU A 54 -16.79 -3.49 1.84
C GLU A 54 -17.54 -2.15 1.72
N ALA A 55 -18.71 -2.04 2.35
CA ALA A 55 -19.52 -0.82 2.30
C ALA A 55 -18.77 0.39 2.85
N THR A 56 -18.03 0.23 3.95
CA THR A 56 -17.21 1.30 4.52
C THR A 56 -16.07 1.69 3.58
N LEU A 57 -15.37 0.71 2.98
CA LEU A 57 -14.33 1.01 1.98
C LEU A 57 -14.90 1.79 0.79
N ARG A 58 -16.08 1.41 0.30
CA ARG A 58 -16.77 2.13 -0.78
C ARG A 58 -17.06 3.59 -0.40
N ARG A 59 -17.54 3.83 0.82
CA ARG A 59 -17.84 5.19 1.30
C ARG A 59 -16.58 6.04 1.40
N ILE A 60 -15.52 5.55 2.06
CA ILE A 60 -14.31 6.36 2.31
C ILE A 60 -13.45 6.60 1.07
N MET A 61 -13.61 5.77 0.01
CA MET A 61 -12.90 5.93 -1.25
C MET A 61 -13.81 6.39 -2.41
N ASN A 62 -15.10 6.66 -2.16
CA ASN A 62 -16.09 7.03 -3.19
C ASN A 62 -16.12 6.04 -4.37
N ILE A 63 -16.09 4.72 -4.08
CA ILE A 63 -16.06 3.67 -5.10
C ILE A 63 -17.45 3.54 -5.74
N PRO A 64 -17.59 3.73 -7.06
CA PRO A 64 -18.87 3.62 -7.76
C PRO A 64 -19.40 2.17 -7.81
N ASP A 65 -20.70 2.01 -8.05
CA ASP A 65 -21.35 0.69 -8.11
C ASP A 65 -20.90 -0.17 -9.30
N ASP A 66 -20.37 0.42 -10.37
CA ASP A 66 -19.81 -0.29 -11.52
C ASP A 66 -18.39 -0.81 -11.28
N TYR A 67 -17.85 -0.59 -10.06
CA TYR A 67 -16.61 -1.20 -9.60
C TYR A 67 -16.88 -2.33 -8.63
N ALA A 68 -16.16 -3.42 -8.78
CA ALA A 68 -16.09 -4.51 -7.80
C ALA A 68 -15.03 -4.21 -6.74
N VAL A 69 -15.28 -4.66 -5.51
CA VAL A 69 -14.30 -4.70 -4.42
C VAL A 69 -14.17 -6.15 -3.99
N VAL A 70 -12.96 -6.71 -4.06
CA VAL A 70 -12.74 -8.11 -3.66
C VAL A 70 -11.57 -8.23 -2.68
N PHE A 71 -11.75 -9.10 -1.68
CA PHE A 71 -10.75 -9.43 -0.68
C PHE A 71 -10.01 -10.70 -1.10
N CYS A 72 -8.74 -10.57 -1.44
CA CYS A 72 -7.91 -11.64 -1.98
C CYS A 72 -6.89 -12.13 -0.96
N GLN A 73 -6.49 -13.39 -1.08
CA GLN A 73 -5.33 -13.96 -0.38
C GLN A 73 -4.03 -13.67 -1.14
N GLY A 74 -2.86 -13.96 -0.54
CA GLY A 74 -1.56 -13.88 -1.20
C GLY A 74 -0.89 -12.50 -1.22
N GLY A 75 -1.53 -11.48 -0.65
CA GLY A 75 -1.01 -10.10 -0.59
C GLY A 75 -0.78 -9.48 -1.97
N ALA A 76 -0.12 -8.32 -2.03
CA ALA A 76 0.18 -7.63 -3.29
C ALA A 76 1.05 -8.46 -4.26
N THR A 77 1.88 -9.38 -3.75
CA THR A 77 2.71 -10.24 -4.61
C THR A 77 1.87 -11.15 -5.50
N MET A 78 0.76 -11.69 -4.98
CA MET A 78 -0.17 -12.47 -5.80
C MET A 78 -0.88 -11.57 -6.84
N GLN A 79 -1.16 -10.32 -6.49
CA GLN A 79 -1.81 -9.37 -7.39
C GLN A 79 -0.95 -9.07 -8.63
N PHE A 80 0.38 -9.13 -8.54
CA PHE A 80 1.27 -8.98 -9.70
C PHE A 80 0.95 -10.01 -10.81
N SER A 81 0.76 -11.27 -10.42
CA SER A 81 0.39 -12.35 -11.34
C SER A 81 -1.09 -12.25 -11.73
N MET A 82 -2.00 -12.00 -10.77
CA MET A 82 -3.44 -11.90 -11.03
C MET A 82 -3.76 -10.78 -12.02
N ALA A 83 -3.12 -9.62 -11.91
CA ALA A 83 -3.30 -8.53 -12.86
C ALA A 83 -2.96 -8.96 -14.29
N ALA A 84 -1.81 -9.60 -14.50
CA ALA A 84 -1.43 -10.11 -15.81
C ALA A 84 -2.41 -11.16 -16.35
N MET A 85 -2.83 -12.12 -15.52
CA MET A 85 -3.74 -13.21 -15.90
C MET A 85 -5.16 -12.74 -16.24
N ASN A 86 -5.61 -11.62 -15.64
CA ASN A 86 -6.95 -11.11 -15.85
C ASN A 86 -7.04 -10.00 -16.91
N TYR A 87 -5.93 -9.36 -17.27
CA TYR A 87 -5.92 -8.23 -18.21
C TYR A 87 -5.14 -8.49 -19.50
N ALA A 88 -4.30 -9.51 -19.56
CA ALA A 88 -3.55 -9.85 -20.77
C ALA A 88 -3.70 -11.32 -21.13
N ARG A 89 -3.81 -11.62 -22.42
CA ARG A 89 -3.65 -12.98 -22.95
C ARG A 89 -2.19 -13.40 -22.88
N GLN A 90 -1.93 -14.70 -22.90
CA GLN A 90 -0.57 -15.20 -23.00
C GLN A 90 0.12 -14.62 -24.25
N GLY A 91 1.35 -14.11 -24.07
CA GLY A 91 2.13 -13.48 -25.12
C GLY A 91 1.64 -12.10 -25.60
N GLN A 92 0.56 -11.54 -25.04
CA GLN A 92 0.13 -10.18 -25.34
C GLN A 92 1.04 -9.18 -24.63
N LYS A 93 1.31 -8.05 -25.27
CA LYS A 93 2.14 -6.97 -24.66
C LYS A 93 1.50 -6.37 -23.43
N ALA A 94 2.31 -6.07 -22.41
CA ALA A 94 1.91 -5.32 -21.23
C ALA A 94 3.01 -4.34 -20.83
N ALA A 95 2.65 -3.07 -20.63
CA ALA A 95 3.58 -2.01 -20.27
C ALA A 95 3.76 -1.92 -18.75
N HIS A 96 4.99 -1.82 -18.28
CA HIS A 96 5.31 -1.65 -16.87
C HIS A 96 6.21 -0.44 -16.64
N ALA A 97 5.76 0.49 -15.80
CA ALA A 97 6.60 1.56 -15.27
C ALA A 97 7.44 1.00 -14.11
N VAL A 98 8.70 0.72 -14.38
CA VAL A 98 9.63 0.21 -13.35
C VAL A 98 10.34 1.39 -12.70
N ASN A 99 9.93 1.74 -11.48
CA ASN A 99 10.49 2.86 -10.71
C ASN A 99 10.87 2.46 -9.27
N GLY A 100 11.15 1.18 -9.05
CA GLY A 100 11.54 0.66 -7.74
C GLY A 100 11.51 -0.86 -7.67
N VAL A 101 11.74 -1.39 -6.46
CA VAL A 101 11.86 -2.84 -6.23
C VAL A 101 10.55 -3.58 -6.51
N PHE A 102 9.41 -3.04 -6.08
CA PHE A 102 8.12 -3.73 -6.21
C PHE A 102 7.56 -3.61 -7.63
N SER A 103 7.74 -2.49 -8.31
CA SER A 103 7.40 -2.35 -9.73
C SER A 103 8.24 -3.30 -10.61
N LYS A 104 9.53 -3.51 -10.26
CA LYS A 104 10.36 -4.52 -10.92
C LYS A 104 9.82 -5.95 -10.71
N LYS A 105 9.41 -6.30 -9.48
CA LYS A 105 8.80 -7.60 -9.19
C LYS A 105 7.47 -7.78 -9.94
N ALA A 106 6.64 -6.75 -10.02
CA ALA A 106 5.41 -6.80 -10.80
C ALA A 106 5.69 -7.07 -12.29
N PHE A 107 6.69 -6.42 -12.85
CA PHE A 107 7.17 -6.68 -14.21
C PHE A 107 7.67 -8.14 -14.37
N GLU A 108 8.49 -8.63 -13.43
CA GLU A 108 9.04 -10.00 -13.47
C GLU A 108 7.95 -11.06 -13.38
N GLU A 109 6.91 -10.86 -12.56
CA GLU A 109 5.78 -11.80 -12.48
C GLU A 109 4.87 -11.72 -13.72
N ALA A 110 4.60 -10.53 -14.24
CA ALA A 110 3.85 -10.37 -15.48
C ALA A 110 4.56 -11.04 -16.68
N SER A 111 5.89 -10.95 -16.74
CA SER A 111 6.71 -11.57 -17.79
C SER A 111 6.65 -13.10 -17.82
N ARG A 112 6.11 -13.73 -16.76
CA ARG A 112 5.85 -15.19 -16.74
C ARG A 112 4.58 -15.57 -17.51
N TRP A 113 3.71 -14.59 -17.74
CA TRP A 113 2.39 -14.80 -18.36
C TRP A 113 2.27 -14.15 -19.73
N CYS A 114 2.72 -12.91 -19.88
CA CYS A 114 2.56 -12.10 -21.08
C CYS A 114 3.91 -11.53 -21.56
N ASP A 115 3.92 -10.90 -22.73
CA ASP A 115 5.09 -10.19 -23.27
C ASP A 115 5.20 -8.80 -22.58
N ALA A 116 5.59 -8.83 -21.29
CA ALA A 116 5.75 -7.62 -20.54
C ALA A 116 7.00 -6.85 -20.99
N TYR A 117 6.88 -5.52 -21.11
CA TYR A 117 8.00 -4.64 -21.40
C TYR A 117 8.06 -3.48 -20.42
N LYS A 118 9.26 -2.98 -20.18
CA LYS A 118 9.46 -1.79 -19.37
C LYS A 118 9.29 -0.56 -20.25
N ILE A 119 8.26 0.25 -19.96
CA ILE A 119 8.08 1.53 -20.65
C ILE A 119 9.08 2.54 -20.13
N VAL A 120 9.44 2.44 -18.84
CA VAL A 120 10.48 3.23 -18.17
C VAL A 120 11.17 2.38 -17.11
N ASP A 121 12.43 2.72 -16.76
CA ASP A 121 13.20 2.05 -15.69
C ASP A 121 14.02 3.10 -14.91
N THR A 122 13.47 3.55 -13.77
CA THR A 122 14.08 4.54 -12.88
C THR A 122 14.25 3.98 -11.47
N LYS A 123 14.87 4.74 -10.55
CA LYS A 123 15.07 4.28 -9.16
C LYS A 123 14.55 5.26 -8.11
N THR A 124 14.79 6.54 -8.31
CA THR A 124 14.55 7.62 -7.33
C THR A 124 13.59 8.69 -7.82
N SER A 125 13.11 8.56 -9.05
CA SER A 125 12.17 9.45 -9.70
C SER A 125 10.91 8.74 -10.14
N VAL A 126 9.83 9.48 -10.30
CA VAL A 126 8.62 9.04 -10.99
C VAL A 126 8.71 9.53 -12.43
N PRO A 127 8.77 8.63 -13.40
CA PRO A 127 8.92 9.02 -14.79
C PRO A 127 7.62 9.62 -15.35
N GLU A 128 7.74 10.60 -16.22
CA GLU A 128 6.63 11.01 -17.07
C GLU A 128 6.43 9.96 -18.17
N ILE A 129 5.18 9.57 -18.38
CA ILE A 129 4.77 8.60 -19.41
C ILE A 129 3.70 9.27 -20.25
N THR A 130 3.92 9.28 -21.57
CA THR A 130 3.01 9.80 -22.57
C THR A 130 2.44 8.68 -23.44
N GLU A 131 1.26 8.90 -24.04
CA GLU A 131 0.54 7.86 -24.80
C GLU A 131 1.37 7.30 -25.96
N ASP A 132 2.19 8.11 -26.62
CA ASP A 132 3.06 7.70 -27.72
C ASP A 132 4.20 6.74 -27.33
N MET A 133 4.52 6.66 -26.03
CA MET A 133 5.49 5.68 -25.51
C MET A 133 4.88 4.26 -25.41
N ILE A 134 3.55 4.14 -25.45
CA ILE A 134 2.88 2.85 -25.30
C ILE A 134 2.83 2.12 -26.64
N LEU A 135 3.38 0.91 -26.67
CA LEU A 135 3.44 0.12 -27.91
C LEU A 135 2.02 -0.31 -28.37
N PRO A 136 1.74 -0.30 -29.69
CA PRO A 136 0.46 -0.79 -30.19
C PRO A 136 0.15 -2.22 -29.77
N GLY A 137 -1.12 -2.46 -29.38
CA GLY A 137 -1.60 -3.77 -28.91
C GLY A 137 -1.24 -4.09 -27.45
N THR A 138 -0.80 -3.10 -26.68
CA THR A 138 -0.58 -3.23 -25.25
C THR A 138 -1.91 -3.45 -24.52
N ALA A 139 -1.99 -4.50 -23.71
CA ALA A 139 -3.18 -4.90 -22.98
C ALA A 139 -3.46 -3.97 -21.76
N TYR A 140 -2.41 -3.56 -21.06
CA TYR A 140 -2.50 -2.65 -19.91
C TYR A 140 -1.19 -1.92 -19.65
N LEU A 141 -1.27 -0.81 -18.93
CA LEU A 141 -0.14 -0.11 -18.31
C LEU A 141 -0.19 -0.33 -16.80
N HIS A 142 0.90 -0.82 -16.21
CA HIS A 142 1.05 -1.02 -14.76
C HIS A 142 1.95 0.05 -14.15
N ILE A 143 1.48 0.66 -13.06
CA ILE A 143 2.26 1.60 -12.24
C ILE A 143 2.27 1.16 -10.76
N THR A 144 3.32 1.55 -10.03
CA THR A 144 3.35 1.50 -8.57
C THR A 144 3.19 2.92 -8.05
N GLY A 145 1.98 3.24 -7.57
CA GLY A 145 1.56 4.60 -7.21
C GLY A 145 2.41 5.22 -6.10
N ASN A 146 2.82 4.42 -5.12
CA ASN A 146 3.78 4.82 -4.09
C ASN A 146 4.85 3.74 -3.87
N ASN A 147 6.12 4.10 -4.00
CA ASN A 147 7.26 3.22 -3.78
C ASN A 147 7.77 3.26 -2.35
N THR A 148 7.52 2.22 -1.61
CA THR A 148 7.92 2.04 -0.21
C THR A 148 9.43 2.10 0.01
N THR A 149 10.23 1.67 -0.97
CA THR A 149 11.68 1.48 -0.81
C THR A 149 12.51 2.70 -1.15
N SER A 150 12.08 3.46 -2.16
CA SER A 150 12.73 4.69 -2.61
C SER A 150 12.05 5.96 -2.09
N GLY A 151 10.82 5.84 -1.55
CA GLY A 151 10.08 7.00 -1.05
C GLY A 151 9.54 7.91 -2.15
N THR A 152 9.20 7.35 -3.32
CA THR A 152 8.61 8.10 -4.44
C THR A 152 7.12 7.83 -4.56
N MET A 153 6.35 8.82 -5.03
CA MET A 153 4.90 8.74 -5.22
C MET A 153 4.49 9.47 -6.50
N TYR A 154 3.60 8.87 -7.28
CA TYR A 154 2.93 9.55 -8.39
C TYR A 154 2.05 10.68 -7.88
N ARG A 155 2.29 11.91 -8.39
CA ARG A 155 1.46 13.10 -8.12
C ARG A 155 0.56 13.43 -9.30
N LYS A 156 0.94 12.99 -10.49
CA LYS A 156 0.19 13.05 -11.72
C LYS A 156 0.19 11.66 -12.35
N LEU A 157 -0.95 11.22 -12.82
CA LEU A 157 -1.07 9.95 -13.51
C LEU A 157 -0.41 10.01 -14.89
N PRO A 158 0.09 8.88 -15.42
CA PRO A 158 0.59 8.79 -16.77
C PRO A 158 -0.53 9.00 -17.80
N GLU A 159 -0.17 9.51 -18.96
CA GLU A 159 -1.08 9.55 -20.12
C GLU A 159 -1.08 8.15 -20.75
N HIS A 160 -2.22 7.47 -20.73
CA HIS A 160 -2.35 6.09 -21.17
C HIS A 160 -3.40 5.87 -22.28
N GLY A 161 -4.06 6.95 -22.76
CA GLY A 161 -5.08 6.87 -23.78
C GLY A 161 -6.21 5.90 -23.38
N ASN A 162 -6.49 4.95 -24.25
CA ASN A 162 -7.52 3.91 -24.00
C ASN A 162 -6.93 2.62 -23.40
N VAL A 163 -5.64 2.58 -23.09
CA VAL A 163 -5.01 1.38 -22.49
C VAL A 163 -5.39 1.28 -21.02
N PRO A 164 -5.91 0.14 -20.54
CA PRO A 164 -6.25 -0.06 -19.13
C PRO A 164 -5.11 0.30 -18.19
N LEU A 165 -5.35 1.17 -17.20
CA LEU A 165 -4.37 1.52 -16.17
C LEU A 165 -4.56 0.62 -14.95
N ILE A 166 -3.47 0.01 -14.50
CA ILE A 166 -3.42 -0.83 -13.29
C ILE A 166 -2.48 -0.18 -12.28
N GLY A 167 -2.98 0.06 -11.06
CA GLY A 167 -2.25 0.70 -9.98
C GLY A 167 -1.98 -0.21 -8.78
N ASP A 168 -0.69 -0.42 -8.45
CA ASP A 168 -0.29 -0.90 -7.11
C ASP A 168 -0.26 0.28 -6.14
N TRP A 169 -1.26 0.36 -5.30
CA TRP A 169 -1.37 1.40 -4.28
C TRP A 169 -1.12 0.87 -2.86
N THR A 170 -0.50 -0.28 -2.72
CA THR A 170 -0.24 -0.95 -1.42
C THR A 170 0.31 -0.02 -0.34
N SER A 171 1.16 0.94 -0.67
CA SER A 171 1.74 1.85 0.33
C SER A 171 1.20 3.28 0.29
N GLY A 172 0.18 3.55 -0.53
CA GLY A 172 -0.44 4.87 -0.65
C GLY A 172 -1.93 4.89 -0.33
N ILE A 173 -2.64 3.77 -0.58
CA ILE A 173 -4.09 3.66 -0.39
C ILE A 173 -4.51 4.07 1.03
N LEU A 174 -5.65 4.76 1.14
CA LEU A 174 -6.19 5.37 2.36
C LEU A 174 -5.30 6.43 3.03
N GLY A 175 -4.11 6.69 2.50
CA GLY A 175 -3.20 7.73 3.00
C GLY A 175 -3.10 8.94 2.10
N THR A 176 -3.57 8.81 0.86
CA THR A 176 -3.75 9.88 -0.13
C THR A 176 -5.01 9.62 -0.93
N GLU A 177 -5.62 10.66 -1.45
CA GLU A 177 -6.81 10.53 -2.31
C GLU A 177 -6.44 9.86 -3.63
N ILE A 178 -7.22 8.85 -4.02
CA ILE A 178 -7.10 8.10 -5.27
C ILE A 178 -8.50 8.01 -5.87
N ASP A 179 -8.67 8.55 -7.06
CA ASP A 179 -9.91 8.31 -7.80
C ASP A 179 -9.83 6.96 -8.52
N VAL A 180 -10.59 5.98 -8.06
CA VAL A 180 -10.59 4.64 -8.67
C VAL A 180 -11.08 4.65 -10.11
N ARG A 181 -11.83 5.71 -10.54
CA ARG A 181 -12.33 5.87 -11.91
C ARG A 181 -11.25 6.08 -12.94
N ASP A 182 -10.08 6.52 -12.51
CA ASP A 182 -8.89 6.67 -13.36
C ASP A 182 -8.23 5.33 -13.70
N TYR A 183 -8.67 4.23 -13.07
CA TYR A 183 -8.06 2.92 -13.18
C TYR A 183 -9.04 1.85 -13.67
N SER A 184 -8.53 0.88 -14.38
CA SER A 184 -9.24 -0.38 -14.61
C SER A 184 -9.11 -1.33 -13.43
N LEU A 185 -8.00 -1.23 -12.69
CA LEU A 185 -7.73 -1.98 -11.47
C LEU A 185 -6.82 -1.16 -10.54
N VAL A 186 -7.25 -1.02 -9.28
CA VAL A 186 -6.40 -0.63 -8.15
C VAL A 186 -6.28 -1.84 -7.23
N TYR A 187 -5.07 -2.18 -6.79
CA TYR A 187 -4.93 -3.20 -5.77
C TYR A 187 -3.97 -2.75 -4.65
N ALA A 188 -4.16 -3.33 -3.47
CA ALA A 188 -3.31 -3.06 -2.32
C ALA A 188 -3.24 -4.25 -1.37
N GLY A 189 -2.05 -4.57 -0.87
CA GLY A 189 -1.89 -5.42 0.32
C GLY A 189 -2.27 -4.63 1.58
N ALA A 190 -3.07 -5.23 2.46
CA ALA A 190 -3.64 -4.51 3.60
C ALA A 190 -2.61 -4.13 4.69
N GLN A 191 -1.49 -4.82 4.79
CA GLN A 191 -0.51 -4.76 5.88
C GLN A 191 0.16 -3.39 6.12
N LYS A 192 -0.24 -2.34 5.40
CA LYS A 192 0.32 -0.98 5.54
C LYS A 192 -0.72 -0.02 6.12
N ASN A 193 -1.63 0.51 5.30
CA ASN A 193 -2.65 1.45 5.74
C ASN A 193 -4.04 0.83 5.97
N MET A 194 -4.31 -0.33 5.40
CA MET A 194 -5.66 -0.91 5.37
C MET A 194 -5.95 -1.87 6.52
N GLY A 195 -4.91 -2.46 7.14
CA GLY A 195 -5.11 -3.47 8.19
C GLY A 195 -3.87 -4.35 8.41
N PRO A 196 -4.06 -5.61 8.84
CA PRO A 196 -2.98 -6.56 9.07
C PRO A 196 -2.50 -7.23 7.79
N ALA A 197 -1.42 -8.02 7.88
CA ALA A 197 -1.03 -8.95 6.83
C ALA A 197 -2.06 -10.09 6.69
N GLY A 198 -2.16 -10.67 5.48
CA GLY A 198 -2.99 -11.84 5.18
C GLY A 198 -4.10 -11.59 4.16
N VAL A 199 -4.41 -10.35 3.87
CA VAL A 199 -5.41 -9.96 2.86
C VAL A 199 -4.84 -8.90 1.92
N ALA A 200 -5.27 -8.94 0.67
CA ALA A 200 -5.14 -7.86 -0.30
C ALA A 200 -6.53 -7.45 -0.79
N VAL A 201 -6.69 -6.21 -1.16
CA VAL A 201 -7.91 -5.70 -1.78
C VAL A 201 -7.65 -5.40 -3.23
N ALA A 202 -8.56 -5.81 -4.11
CA ALA A 202 -8.58 -5.40 -5.51
C ALA A 202 -9.90 -4.68 -5.81
N ILE A 203 -9.79 -3.50 -6.39
CA ILE A 203 -10.91 -2.65 -6.79
C ILE A 203 -10.82 -2.52 -8.30
N PHE A 204 -11.77 -3.06 -9.03
CA PHE A 204 -11.71 -3.07 -10.50
C PHE A 204 -13.05 -2.72 -11.14
N LYS A 205 -12.97 -2.08 -12.30
CA LYS A 205 -14.17 -1.76 -13.07
C LYS A 205 -14.76 -3.05 -13.64
N ARG A 206 -16.05 -3.32 -13.34
CA ARG A 206 -16.74 -4.48 -13.92
C ARG A 206 -16.75 -4.42 -15.42
N GLY A 207 -16.44 -5.53 -16.08
CA GLY A 207 -16.29 -5.60 -17.53
C GLY A 207 -14.97 -5.10 -18.10
N SER A 208 -14.02 -4.65 -17.26
CA SER A 208 -12.66 -4.27 -17.73
C SER A 208 -11.69 -5.45 -17.83
N VAL A 209 -11.97 -6.54 -17.14
CA VAL A 209 -11.18 -7.78 -17.24
C VAL A 209 -11.49 -8.54 -18.54
N LEU A 210 -10.61 -9.42 -18.96
CA LEU A 210 -10.81 -10.25 -20.15
C LEU A 210 -12.09 -11.08 -20.02
N PRO A 211 -13.00 -11.06 -21.01
CA PRO A 211 -14.25 -11.82 -20.95
C PRO A 211 -14.04 -13.33 -21.06
N ASP A 212 -12.91 -13.75 -21.64
CA ASP A 212 -12.53 -15.14 -21.91
C ASP A 212 -11.13 -15.40 -21.33
N ILE A 213 -11.03 -15.35 -19.98
CA ILE A 213 -9.81 -15.68 -19.26
C ILE A 213 -9.41 -17.13 -19.57
N ASP A 214 -8.12 -17.33 -19.87
CA ASP A 214 -7.57 -18.66 -20.16
C ASP A 214 -8.01 -19.69 -19.10
N PRO A 215 -8.57 -20.84 -19.49
CA PRO A 215 -8.99 -21.89 -18.56
C PRO A 215 -7.89 -22.40 -17.62
N VAL A 216 -6.61 -22.23 -17.97
CA VAL A 216 -5.48 -22.58 -17.10
C VAL A 216 -5.40 -21.71 -15.86
N VAL A 217 -5.99 -20.50 -15.87
CA VAL A 217 -6.02 -19.62 -14.69
C VAL A 217 -6.97 -20.20 -13.63
N PRO A 218 -6.45 -20.55 -12.43
CA PRO A 218 -7.28 -21.07 -11.36
C PRO A 218 -8.43 -20.12 -10.97
N SER A 219 -9.58 -20.67 -10.59
CA SER A 219 -10.79 -19.89 -10.26
C SER A 219 -10.55 -18.84 -9.19
N LEU A 220 -9.74 -19.16 -8.18
CA LEU A 220 -9.41 -18.24 -7.09
C LEU A 220 -8.59 -17.02 -7.54
N LEU A 221 -7.93 -17.11 -8.70
CA LEU A 221 -7.13 -16.01 -9.27
C LEU A 221 -7.89 -15.18 -10.32
N ARG A 222 -9.19 -15.44 -10.50
CA ARG A 222 -10.05 -14.70 -11.43
C ARG A 222 -10.86 -13.66 -10.66
N TYR A 223 -10.67 -12.38 -10.97
CA TYR A 223 -11.36 -11.28 -10.29
C TYR A 223 -12.88 -11.37 -10.39
N GLU A 224 -13.43 -11.70 -11.58
CA GLU A 224 -14.88 -11.87 -11.73
C GLU A 224 -15.44 -13.04 -10.90
N THR A 225 -14.66 -14.10 -10.71
CA THR A 225 -15.09 -15.22 -9.86
C THR A 225 -15.16 -14.77 -8.39
N MET A 226 -14.17 -13.99 -7.95
CA MET A 226 -14.18 -13.43 -6.60
C MET A 226 -15.33 -12.43 -6.40
N ASP A 227 -15.63 -11.58 -7.39
CA ASP A 227 -16.79 -10.67 -7.36
C ASP A 227 -18.11 -11.44 -7.26
N LYS A 228 -18.33 -12.43 -8.14
CA LYS A 228 -19.55 -13.27 -8.15
C LYS A 228 -19.78 -14.09 -6.88
N THR A 229 -18.77 -14.26 -6.05
CA THR A 229 -18.83 -15.05 -4.80
C THR A 229 -18.60 -14.18 -3.56
N ASP A 230 -18.71 -12.86 -3.69
CA ASP A 230 -18.52 -11.88 -2.60
C ASP A 230 -17.24 -12.16 -1.80
N SER A 231 -16.14 -12.46 -2.52
CA SER A 231 -14.83 -12.86 -1.96
C SER A 231 -14.83 -14.17 -1.17
N MET A 232 -15.92 -14.93 -1.18
CA MET A 232 -16.12 -16.16 -0.38
C MET A 232 -16.19 -17.43 -1.25
N LEU A 233 -15.44 -17.48 -2.35
CA LEU A 233 -15.29 -18.71 -3.14
C LEU A 233 -14.78 -19.87 -2.27
N ASN A 234 -13.84 -19.59 -1.38
CA ASN A 234 -13.37 -20.44 -0.28
C ASN A 234 -13.42 -19.66 1.02
N THR A 235 -12.98 -20.26 2.13
CA THR A 235 -12.84 -19.53 3.39
C THR A 235 -11.86 -18.38 3.24
N PRO A 236 -12.31 -17.12 3.35
CA PRO A 236 -11.44 -15.97 3.23
C PRO A 236 -10.59 -15.78 4.50
N PRO A 237 -9.61 -14.87 4.52
CA PRO A 237 -8.86 -14.55 5.73
C PRO A 237 -9.72 -13.72 6.72
N THR A 238 -10.66 -14.40 7.38
CA THR A 238 -11.77 -13.81 8.16
C THR A 238 -11.31 -12.75 9.15
N PHE A 239 -10.35 -13.09 10.00
CA PHE A 239 -9.83 -12.14 11.00
C PHE A 239 -9.14 -10.93 10.38
N ALA A 240 -8.41 -11.12 9.27
CA ALA A 240 -7.75 -10.01 8.58
C ALA A 240 -8.77 -9.05 7.94
N ILE A 241 -9.87 -9.56 7.38
CA ILE A 241 -10.96 -8.76 6.82
C ILE A 241 -11.68 -7.99 7.93
N TYR A 242 -12.01 -8.64 9.06
CA TYR A 242 -12.56 -7.97 10.24
C TYR A 242 -11.68 -6.80 10.71
N MET A 243 -10.37 -7.03 10.83
CA MET A 243 -9.41 -5.98 11.20
C MET A 243 -9.36 -4.83 10.18
N CYS A 244 -9.50 -5.13 8.88
CA CYS A 244 -9.63 -4.10 7.85
C CYS A 244 -10.90 -3.26 8.08
N GLY A 245 -12.02 -3.90 8.40
CA GLY A 245 -13.28 -3.20 8.73
C GLY A 245 -13.11 -2.21 9.88
N LEU A 246 -12.42 -2.62 10.95
CA LEU A 246 -12.11 -1.71 12.07
C LEU A 246 -11.22 -0.54 11.64
N VAL A 247 -10.22 -0.78 10.80
CA VAL A 247 -9.35 0.29 10.26
C VAL A 247 -10.14 1.24 9.37
N TYR A 248 -11.03 0.72 8.50
CA TYR A 248 -11.82 1.57 7.59
C TYR A 248 -12.80 2.45 8.36
N LYS A 249 -13.45 1.89 9.38
CA LYS A 249 -14.29 2.67 10.31
C LYS A 249 -13.47 3.76 11.01
N TRP A 250 -12.28 3.43 11.49
CA TRP A 250 -11.38 4.42 12.09
C TRP A 250 -11.01 5.52 11.08
N VAL A 251 -10.72 5.19 9.81
CA VAL A 251 -10.47 6.19 8.75
C VAL A 251 -11.68 7.10 8.56
N GLU A 252 -12.89 6.55 8.54
CA GLU A 252 -14.15 7.32 8.43
C GLU A 252 -14.30 8.29 9.63
N GLU A 253 -14.03 7.82 10.84
CA GLU A 253 -14.06 8.62 12.10
C GLU A 253 -12.98 9.73 12.13
N GLN A 254 -11.85 9.56 11.43
CA GLN A 254 -10.84 10.61 11.27
C GLN A 254 -11.23 11.70 10.25
N GLY A 255 -12.41 11.63 9.65
CA GLY A 255 -12.87 12.55 8.60
C GLY A 255 -12.56 12.10 7.19
N GLY A 256 -12.22 10.81 7.01
CA GLY A 256 -11.96 10.18 5.72
C GLY A 256 -10.54 10.39 5.18
N VAL A 257 -10.34 9.95 3.95
CA VAL A 257 -9.00 9.94 3.31
C VAL A 257 -8.44 11.34 3.12
N SER A 258 -9.28 12.33 2.79
CA SER A 258 -8.85 13.72 2.57
C SER A 258 -8.21 14.35 3.83
N GLU A 259 -8.81 14.14 5.00
CA GLU A 259 -8.24 14.66 6.25
C GLU A 259 -6.95 13.91 6.65
N LEU A 260 -6.91 12.60 6.41
CA LEU A 260 -5.69 11.81 6.63
C LEU A 260 -4.56 12.22 5.67
N GLU A 261 -4.85 12.55 4.41
CA GLU A 261 -3.84 13.06 3.48
C GLU A 261 -3.24 14.39 3.96
N LYS A 262 -4.06 15.31 4.47
CA LYS A 262 -3.57 16.57 5.05
C LYS A 262 -2.64 16.30 6.24
N LEU A 263 -3.04 15.38 7.13
CA LEU A 263 -2.21 14.98 8.26
C LEU A 263 -0.92 14.30 7.81
N ASN A 264 -0.96 13.40 6.84
CA ASN A 264 0.20 12.70 6.32
C ASN A 264 1.16 13.65 5.59
N THR A 265 0.62 14.63 4.86
CA THR A 265 1.41 15.71 4.26
C THR A 265 2.15 16.50 5.33
N LYS A 266 1.46 16.90 6.42
CA LYS A 266 2.09 17.57 7.55
C LYS A 266 3.18 16.72 8.19
N LYS A 267 2.92 15.44 8.46
CA LYS A 267 3.90 14.50 9.03
C LYS A 267 5.15 14.37 8.15
N SER A 268 4.96 14.18 6.85
CA SER A 268 6.09 14.05 5.93
C SER A 268 6.90 15.35 5.80
N GLN A 269 6.23 16.50 5.80
CA GLN A 269 6.90 17.81 5.73
C GLN A 269 7.82 18.05 6.93
N ILE A 270 7.42 17.67 8.15
CA ILE A 270 8.27 17.77 9.36
C ILE A 270 9.63 17.07 9.13
N LEU A 271 9.63 15.88 8.52
CA LEU A 271 10.87 15.15 8.26
C LEU A 271 11.65 15.73 7.08
N TYR A 272 10.96 16.12 6.00
CA TYR A 272 11.63 16.71 4.83
C TYR A 272 12.26 18.06 5.13
N ASP A 273 11.68 18.87 6.02
CA ASP A 273 12.28 20.13 6.48
C ASP A 273 13.62 19.90 7.19
N VAL A 274 13.70 18.86 8.04
CA VAL A 274 14.97 18.47 8.67
C VAL A 274 15.97 17.98 7.65
N ILE A 275 15.56 17.11 6.71
CA ILE A 275 16.45 16.57 5.67
C ILE A 275 17.00 17.69 4.79
N ASP A 276 16.12 18.60 4.32
CA ASP A 276 16.49 19.63 3.36
C ASP A 276 17.34 20.76 3.95
N SER A 277 17.24 20.99 5.28
CA SER A 277 18.06 21.95 6.00
C SER A 277 19.39 21.37 6.50
N SER A 278 19.54 20.05 6.49
CA SER A 278 20.70 19.33 7.01
C SER A 278 21.87 19.29 6.02
N LYS A 279 23.08 19.20 6.58
CA LYS A 279 24.31 18.84 5.84
C LYS A 279 24.68 17.36 6.00
N LEU A 280 24.03 16.67 6.96
CA LEU A 280 24.28 15.27 7.30
C LEU A 280 23.34 14.34 6.54
N TYR A 281 22.06 14.69 6.42
CA TYR A 281 21.04 13.85 5.80
C TYR A 281 20.87 14.19 4.31
N LYS A 282 20.71 13.15 3.48
CA LYS A 282 20.44 13.31 2.06
C LYS A 282 19.19 12.51 1.67
N GLY A 283 18.14 13.19 1.22
CA GLY A 283 16.94 12.53 0.70
C GLY A 283 17.25 11.63 -0.50
N ILE A 284 16.58 10.46 -0.58
CA ILE A 284 16.76 9.52 -1.70
C ILE A 284 15.87 9.89 -2.88
N ALA A 285 14.59 10.20 -2.62
CA ALA A 285 13.64 10.59 -3.66
C ALA A 285 13.85 12.02 -4.14
N ASP A 286 13.66 12.25 -5.43
CA ASP A 286 13.64 13.58 -6.02
C ASP A 286 12.49 14.40 -5.42
N LYS A 287 12.69 15.72 -5.24
CA LYS A 287 11.78 16.57 -4.44
C LYS A 287 10.34 16.62 -4.96
N ASP A 288 10.17 16.57 -6.27
CA ASP A 288 8.90 16.67 -6.97
C ASP A 288 8.03 15.41 -6.86
N CYS A 289 8.65 14.28 -6.51
CA CYS A 289 7.96 12.99 -6.39
C CYS A 289 8.07 12.33 -5.01
N ARG A 290 8.41 13.08 -3.97
CA ARG A 290 8.54 12.56 -2.60
C ARG A 290 7.24 11.99 -2.07
N SER A 291 7.32 10.82 -1.45
CA SER A 291 6.20 10.14 -0.79
C SER A 291 5.81 10.84 0.51
N ILE A 292 4.50 10.92 0.79
CA ILE A 292 3.98 11.33 2.10
C ILE A 292 3.82 10.15 3.08
N MET A 293 4.10 8.92 2.60
CA MET A 293 3.99 7.68 3.39
C MET A 293 5.34 7.11 3.81
N ASN A 294 6.38 7.28 2.98
CA ASN A 294 7.68 6.66 3.19
C ASN A 294 8.77 7.70 2.96
N VAL A 295 9.28 8.28 4.03
CA VAL A 295 10.38 9.24 3.97
C VAL A 295 11.69 8.47 4.02
N THR A 296 12.51 8.63 2.97
CA THR A 296 13.77 7.90 2.80
C THR A 296 14.95 8.85 2.69
N PHE A 297 16.02 8.55 3.41
CA PHE A 297 17.25 9.35 3.38
C PHE A 297 18.48 8.51 3.72
N THR A 298 19.66 9.02 3.40
CA THR A 298 20.94 8.41 3.73
C THR A 298 21.74 9.30 4.66
N LEU A 299 22.68 8.68 5.35
CA LEU A 299 23.78 9.31 6.08
C LEU A 299 25.10 9.02 5.33
N PRO A 300 26.21 9.65 5.70
CA PRO A 300 27.47 9.56 4.94
C PRO A 300 28.01 8.14 4.78
N ASP A 301 27.85 7.29 5.81
CA ASP A 301 28.36 5.93 5.85
C ASP A 301 27.52 5.01 6.77
N ASP A 302 27.85 3.73 6.75
CA ASP A 302 27.15 2.71 7.54
C ASP A 302 27.39 2.86 9.05
N GLU A 303 28.57 3.34 9.49
CA GLU A 303 28.87 3.57 10.91
C GLU A 303 27.96 4.67 11.47
N THR A 304 27.87 5.81 10.78
CA THR A 304 27.00 6.92 11.13
C THR A 304 25.51 6.48 11.08
N THR A 305 25.13 5.70 10.08
CA THR A 305 23.77 5.14 9.98
C THR A 305 23.43 4.25 11.18
N ASN A 306 24.34 3.36 11.58
CA ASN A 306 24.14 2.47 12.73
C ASN A 306 24.11 3.24 14.06
N ALA A 307 24.95 4.26 14.22
CA ALA A 307 24.92 5.14 15.39
C ALA A 307 23.56 5.87 15.50
N PHE A 308 23.05 6.42 14.40
CA PHE A 308 21.72 7.03 14.36
C PHE A 308 20.60 6.03 14.72
N LEU A 309 20.61 4.84 14.13
CA LEU A 309 19.61 3.78 14.43
C LEU A 309 19.62 3.38 15.90
N ASN A 310 20.80 3.29 16.53
CA ASN A 310 20.94 3.00 17.95
C ASN A 310 20.39 4.13 18.83
N MET A 311 20.67 5.40 18.48
CA MET A 311 20.09 6.56 19.18
C MET A 311 18.58 6.59 19.07
N ALA A 312 18.02 6.38 17.87
CA ALA A 312 16.58 6.33 17.65
C ALA A 312 15.93 5.20 18.47
N LYS A 313 16.53 4.01 18.47
CA LYS A 313 16.05 2.87 19.26
C LYS A 313 16.01 3.18 20.76
N ASN A 314 17.05 3.82 21.29
CA ASN A 314 17.12 4.22 22.72
C ASN A 314 16.05 5.28 23.07
N ARG A 315 15.50 6.00 22.07
CA ARG A 315 14.39 6.94 22.20
C ARG A 315 13.02 6.32 21.91
N GLY A 316 12.93 4.99 21.86
CA GLY A 316 11.66 4.30 21.66
C GLY A 316 11.17 4.23 20.21
N MET A 317 12.05 4.43 19.22
CA MET A 317 11.74 4.34 17.79
C MET A 317 12.37 3.10 17.17
N ILE A 318 11.57 2.28 16.49
CA ILE A 318 12.00 1.01 15.90
C ILE A 318 11.70 0.91 14.41
N SER A 319 12.39 -0.01 13.74
CA SER A 319 12.16 -0.37 12.33
C SER A 319 12.48 0.76 11.32
N LEU A 320 13.45 1.62 11.63
CA LEU A 320 13.88 2.74 10.78
C LEU A 320 14.88 2.35 9.70
N ALA A 321 15.53 1.17 9.79
CA ALA A 321 16.50 0.74 8.78
C ALA A 321 15.87 0.71 7.37
N GLY A 322 16.60 1.22 6.39
CA GLY A 322 16.21 1.23 4.99
C GLY A 322 16.08 -0.18 4.40
N TYR A 323 15.52 -0.28 3.20
CA TYR A 323 15.40 -1.56 2.53
C TYR A 323 16.78 -2.13 2.18
N ARG A 324 16.99 -3.46 2.38
CA ARG A 324 18.33 -4.11 2.27
C ARG A 324 19.11 -3.74 1.00
N SER A 325 18.45 -3.58 -0.15
CA SER A 325 19.12 -3.26 -1.41
C SER A 325 19.24 -1.75 -1.68
N VAL A 326 18.65 -0.89 -0.85
CA VAL A 326 18.70 0.58 -0.96
C VAL A 326 19.62 1.16 0.12
N GLY A 327 19.58 0.59 1.33
CA GLY A 327 20.32 1.09 2.49
C GLY A 327 19.67 2.30 3.14
N GLY A 328 20.44 3.01 3.97
CA GLY A 328 20.04 4.23 4.64
C GLY A 328 18.91 4.04 5.66
N ILE A 329 18.08 5.06 5.77
CA ILE A 329 16.94 5.13 6.70
C ILE A 329 15.63 5.21 5.91
N ARG A 330 14.59 4.55 6.44
CA ARG A 330 13.23 4.67 5.93
C ARG A 330 12.25 4.83 7.09
N ALA A 331 11.70 6.01 7.24
CA ALA A 331 10.60 6.27 8.13
C ALA A 331 9.27 6.04 7.39
N SER A 332 8.60 4.93 7.69
CA SER A 332 7.25 4.66 7.19
C SER A 332 6.24 5.26 8.16
N ILE A 333 5.59 6.33 7.74
CA ILE A 333 4.72 7.19 8.56
C ILE A 333 3.25 7.04 8.16
N TYR A 334 2.81 5.81 7.94
CA TYR A 334 1.43 5.49 7.57
C TYR A 334 0.39 6.08 8.54
N ASN A 335 -0.87 5.92 8.22
CA ASN A 335 -1.98 6.50 8.99
C ASN A 335 -1.91 6.18 10.48
N GLY A 336 -1.55 4.93 10.83
CA GLY A 336 -1.43 4.48 12.22
C GLY A 336 -0.22 5.04 13.00
N MET A 337 0.71 5.76 12.34
CA MET A 337 1.79 6.47 13.02
C MET A 337 1.30 7.83 13.54
N PRO A 338 1.27 8.06 14.86
CA PRO A 338 0.88 9.35 15.42
C PRO A 338 1.91 10.44 15.09
N ILE A 339 1.47 11.69 15.04
CA ILE A 339 2.34 12.84 14.71
C ILE A 339 3.48 13.00 15.73
N GLU A 340 3.24 12.67 16.98
CA GLU A 340 4.21 12.71 18.08
C GLU A 340 5.42 11.79 17.79
N GLY A 341 5.18 10.64 17.15
CA GLY A 341 6.25 9.74 16.72
C GLY A 341 7.13 10.36 15.64
N VAL A 342 6.52 11.09 14.72
CA VAL A 342 7.24 11.81 13.66
C VAL A 342 8.03 12.99 14.23
N GLU A 343 7.44 13.75 15.14
CA GLU A 343 8.11 14.85 15.85
C GLU A 343 9.29 14.35 16.70
N CYS A 344 9.11 13.21 17.38
CA CYS A 344 10.18 12.55 18.11
C CYS A 344 11.35 12.16 17.19
N LEU A 345 11.05 11.63 15.98
CA LEU A 345 12.08 11.30 15.00
C LEU A 345 12.79 12.57 14.48
N ALA A 346 12.05 13.61 14.15
CA ALA A 346 12.62 14.88 13.70
C ALA A 346 13.56 15.48 14.76
N GLN A 347 13.15 15.48 16.03
CA GLN A 347 13.99 15.96 17.14
C GLN A 347 15.24 15.07 17.31
N CYS A 348 15.09 13.74 17.18
CA CYS A 348 16.23 12.82 17.20
C CYS A 348 17.23 13.12 16.08
N MET A 349 16.75 13.41 14.87
CA MET A 349 17.60 13.79 13.73
C MET A 349 18.36 15.09 14.03
N ILE A 350 17.68 16.11 14.54
CA ILE A 350 18.31 17.41 14.89
C ILE A 350 19.39 17.23 15.97
N ASP A 351 19.11 16.49 17.01
CA ASP A 351 20.04 16.26 18.11
C ASP A 351 21.24 15.43 17.66
N PHE A 352 21.03 14.42 16.82
CA PHE A 352 22.10 13.58 16.27
C PHE A 352 23.05 14.41 15.40
N GLU A 353 22.51 15.27 14.52
CA GLU A 353 23.35 16.13 13.69
C GLU A 353 24.16 17.13 14.50
N LYS A 354 23.62 17.70 15.60
CA LYS A 354 24.38 18.58 16.52
C LYS A 354 25.56 17.85 17.14
N GLY A 355 25.33 16.66 17.72
CA GLY A 355 26.40 15.87 18.33
C GLY A 355 27.41 15.28 17.33
N TYR A 356 27.04 15.17 16.05
CA TYR A 356 27.95 14.71 14.99
C TYR A 356 28.93 15.81 14.53
N ARG A 357 28.58 17.07 14.75
CA ARG A 357 29.42 18.23 14.38
C ARG A 357 30.41 18.65 15.46
N GLU A 358 30.22 18.20 16.69
CA GLU A 358 31.12 18.38 17.83
C GLU A 358 32.21 17.29 17.88
#